data_e609d4aa76242a2c2c3771234e50d37f
#
_entry.id   e609d4aa76242a2c2c3771234e50d37f
#
_cell.length_a   1.000
_cell.length_b   1.000
_cell.length_c   1.000
_cell.angle_alpha   90.00
_cell.angle_beta   90.00
_cell.angle_gamma   90.00
#
_symmetry.space_group_name_H-M   'P 1'
#
loop_
_entity.id
_entity.type
_entity.pdbx_description
1 polymer ?
#
loop_
_entity_poly.entity_id
_entity_poly.type
_entity_poly.pdbx_seq_one_letter_code
_entity_poly.pdbx_strand_id
1 'polypeptide(L)'
;MTLYLVQHGDALGKAQDPLRPLSEKGLQDVRSMASFLADRGIRPARVIHSGKARAMETAQLLSGGEVEEIDIGLAPNDPTEPVKNLIESWDEDVMIVGHLPFMGRLVAHLVGGTPDADMVSFEPGTVVCLKKGEEGNWSLHWMLRPSLLGEPL
;
A
#
# COMPACT_ATOMS: atom_id res chain seq x y z
N MET A 1 -5.93 15.83 2.07
CA MET A 1 -5.37 14.72 1.30
C MET A 1 -5.24 13.48 2.17
N THR A 2 -5.66 12.35 1.64
CA THR A 2 -5.54 11.05 2.29
C THR A 2 -4.59 10.17 1.47
N LEU A 3 -3.69 9.49 2.16
CA LEU A 3 -2.73 8.59 1.57
C LEU A 3 -2.96 7.18 2.10
N TYR A 4 -3.11 6.22 1.20
CA TYR A 4 -3.27 4.81 1.55
C TYR A 4 -1.99 4.08 1.17
N LEU A 5 -1.32 3.49 2.16
CA LEU A 5 -0.09 2.75 1.96
C LEU A 5 -0.35 1.26 2.15
N VAL A 6 -0.06 0.48 1.13
CA VAL A 6 -0.46 -0.93 1.06
C VAL A 6 0.77 -1.81 0.82
N GLN A 7 0.92 -2.86 1.64
CA GLN A 7 1.80 -3.96 1.27
C GLN A 7 1.06 -4.87 0.30
N HIS A 8 1.71 -5.29 -0.79
CA HIS A 8 1.12 -6.27 -1.71
C HIS A 8 0.61 -7.49 -0.96
N GLY A 9 -0.38 -8.17 -1.53
CA GLY A 9 -0.94 -9.40 -0.97
C GLY A 9 0.07 -10.54 -0.94
N ASP A 10 -0.28 -11.64 -0.26
CA ASP A 10 0.53 -12.84 -0.21
C ASP A 10 0.86 -13.32 -1.62
N ALA A 11 2.12 -13.65 -1.85
CA ALA A 11 2.63 -13.98 -3.18
C ALA A 11 3.28 -15.37 -3.20
N LEU A 12 3.29 -15.99 -4.37
CA LEU A 12 4.03 -17.23 -4.59
C LEU A 12 5.53 -16.98 -4.41
N GLY A 13 6.25 -18.01 -3.94
CA GLY A 13 7.70 -17.94 -3.85
C GLY A 13 8.36 -18.07 -5.21
N LYS A 14 9.62 -17.66 -5.33
CA LYS A 14 10.39 -17.75 -6.58
C LYS A 14 10.49 -19.16 -7.12
N ALA A 15 10.51 -20.17 -6.24
CA ALA A 15 10.59 -21.58 -6.63
C ALA A 15 9.29 -22.06 -7.29
N GLN A 16 8.15 -21.48 -6.94
CA GLN A 16 6.84 -21.81 -7.50
C GLN A 16 6.59 -21.04 -8.81
N ASP A 17 6.96 -19.76 -8.84
CA ASP A 17 6.85 -18.90 -10.00
C ASP A 17 7.89 -17.78 -9.89
N PRO A 18 8.82 -17.65 -10.83
CA PRO A 18 9.85 -16.60 -10.79
C PRO A 18 9.29 -15.19 -10.77
N LEU A 19 8.10 -14.95 -11.32
CA LEU A 19 7.47 -13.64 -11.36
C LEU A 19 6.77 -13.30 -10.04
N ARG A 20 6.58 -14.27 -9.17
CA ARG A 20 5.96 -14.11 -7.86
C ARG A 20 4.62 -13.37 -7.93
N PRO A 21 3.62 -13.87 -8.68
CA PRO A 21 2.27 -13.32 -8.64
C PRO A 21 1.62 -13.59 -7.28
N LEU A 22 0.45 -13.02 -7.04
CA LEU A 22 -0.31 -13.30 -5.83
C LEU A 22 -0.63 -14.79 -5.74
N SER A 23 -0.53 -15.34 -4.54
CA SER A 23 -1.02 -16.68 -4.23
C SER A 23 -2.56 -16.68 -4.21
N GLU A 24 -3.15 -17.87 -4.14
CA GLU A 24 -4.61 -17.98 -3.99
C GLU A 24 -5.08 -17.28 -2.71
N LYS A 25 -4.34 -17.45 -1.61
CA LYS A 25 -4.60 -16.73 -0.36
C LYS A 25 -4.52 -15.21 -0.56
N GLY A 26 -3.50 -14.73 -1.26
CA GLY A 26 -3.34 -13.31 -1.56
C GLY A 26 -4.48 -12.75 -2.37
N LEU A 27 -4.94 -13.48 -3.39
CA LEU A 27 -6.10 -13.08 -4.19
C LEU A 27 -7.35 -12.95 -3.32
N GLN A 28 -7.62 -13.91 -2.44
CA GLN A 28 -8.78 -13.86 -1.55
C GLN A 28 -8.68 -12.71 -0.57
N ASP A 29 -7.53 -12.53 0.08
CA ASP A 29 -7.30 -11.46 1.04
C ASP A 29 -7.50 -10.08 0.41
N VAL A 30 -6.92 -9.87 -0.76
CA VAL A 30 -7.01 -8.57 -1.45
C VAL A 30 -8.42 -8.32 -1.97
N ARG A 31 -9.12 -9.33 -2.46
CA ARG A 31 -10.52 -9.19 -2.87
C ARG A 31 -11.42 -8.81 -1.70
N SER A 32 -11.21 -9.42 -0.53
CA SER A 32 -11.95 -9.08 0.68
C SER A 32 -11.69 -7.64 1.10
N MET A 33 -10.43 -7.22 1.03
CA MET A 33 -10.04 -5.84 1.33
C MET A 33 -10.70 -4.87 0.33
N ALA A 34 -10.67 -5.19 -0.96
CA ALA A 34 -11.25 -4.35 -2.00
C ALA A 34 -12.76 -4.15 -1.77
N SER A 35 -13.48 -5.23 -1.45
CA SER A 35 -14.91 -5.16 -1.15
C SER A 35 -15.19 -4.32 0.09
N PHE A 36 -14.40 -4.51 1.14
CA PHE A 36 -14.55 -3.76 2.37
C PHE A 36 -14.38 -2.25 2.14
N LEU A 37 -13.33 -1.86 1.44
CA LEU A 37 -13.04 -0.46 1.15
C LEU A 37 -14.09 0.16 0.23
N ALA A 38 -14.49 -0.57 -0.83
CA ALA A 38 -15.50 -0.10 -1.78
C ALA A 38 -16.86 0.12 -1.10
N ASP A 39 -17.26 -0.78 -0.22
CA ASP A 39 -18.52 -0.67 0.52
C ASP A 39 -18.58 0.59 1.41
N ARG A 40 -17.44 1.11 1.77
CA ARG A 40 -17.33 2.33 2.58
C ARG A 40 -17.04 3.58 1.75
N GLY A 41 -17.09 3.46 0.44
CA GLY A 41 -16.86 4.59 -0.45
C GLY A 41 -15.40 5.06 -0.52
N ILE A 42 -14.45 4.22 -0.10
CA ILE A 42 -13.02 4.55 -0.16
C ILE A 42 -12.53 4.29 -1.58
N ARG A 43 -12.33 5.37 -2.33
CA ARG A 43 -11.94 5.34 -3.74
C ARG A 43 -10.87 6.38 -3.99
N PRO A 44 -9.58 6.02 -3.84
CA PRO A 44 -8.50 6.97 -4.12
C PRO A 44 -8.53 7.39 -5.59
N ALA A 45 -8.15 8.65 -5.84
CA ALA A 45 -8.11 9.19 -7.19
C ALA A 45 -7.03 8.54 -8.05
N ARG A 46 -5.95 8.09 -7.42
CA ARG A 46 -4.85 7.40 -8.10
C ARG A 46 -4.43 6.18 -7.31
N VAL A 47 -4.10 5.10 -8.02
CA VAL A 47 -3.52 3.89 -7.42
C VAL A 47 -2.19 3.60 -8.13
N ILE A 48 -1.10 3.63 -7.38
CA ILE A 48 0.26 3.53 -7.89
C ILE A 48 0.92 2.26 -7.35
N HIS A 49 1.73 1.61 -8.17
CA HIS A 49 2.45 0.40 -7.78
C HIS A 49 3.90 0.39 -8.27
N SER A 50 4.68 -0.56 -7.76
CA SER A 50 6.13 -0.66 -8.03
C SER A 50 6.50 -1.33 -9.35
N GLY A 51 5.54 -1.87 -10.08
CA GLY A 51 5.77 -2.62 -11.32
C GLY A 51 5.97 -4.13 -11.14
N LYS A 52 6.25 -4.60 -9.92
CA LYS A 52 6.34 -6.04 -9.68
C LYS A 52 4.96 -6.69 -9.74
N ALA A 53 4.87 -7.92 -10.28
CA ALA A 53 3.59 -8.61 -10.51
C ALA A 53 2.68 -8.60 -9.27
N ARG A 54 3.20 -8.96 -8.10
CA ARG A 54 2.42 -9.00 -6.85
C ARG A 54 1.86 -7.64 -6.43
N ALA A 55 2.60 -6.56 -6.69
CA ALA A 55 2.14 -5.20 -6.39
C ALA A 55 1.12 -4.72 -7.43
N MET A 56 1.38 -4.98 -8.69
CA MET A 56 0.45 -4.63 -9.79
C MET A 56 -0.90 -5.33 -9.63
N GLU A 57 -0.89 -6.62 -9.37
CA GLU A 57 -2.13 -7.39 -9.17
C GLU A 57 -2.92 -6.89 -7.96
N THR A 58 -2.24 -6.59 -6.84
CA THR A 58 -2.87 -6.02 -5.66
C THR A 58 -3.50 -4.67 -6.00
N ALA A 59 -2.77 -3.80 -6.69
CA ALA A 59 -3.26 -2.48 -7.09
C ALA A 59 -4.49 -2.60 -7.99
N GLN A 60 -4.47 -3.49 -8.98
CA GLN A 60 -5.59 -3.71 -9.88
C GLN A 60 -6.84 -4.16 -9.16
N LEU A 61 -6.71 -5.09 -8.22
CA LEU A 61 -7.83 -5.59 -7.43
C LEU A 61 -8.41 -4.50 -6.52
N LEU A 62 -7.56 -3.71 -5.88
CA LEU A 62 -8.00 -2.66 -4.96
C LEU A 62 -8.61 -1.47 -5.70
N SER A 63 -8.10 -1.12 -6.88
CA SER A 63 -8.61 0.03 -7.63
C SER A 63 -9.91 -0.26 -8.35
N GLY A 64 -10.10 -1.49 -8.79
CA GLY A 64 -11.21 -1.85 -9.67
C GLY A 64 -11.15 -1.17 -11.05
N GLY A 65 -10.04 -0.51 -11.38
CA GLY A 65 -9.88 0.27 -12.61
C GLY A 65 -8.42 0.52 -12.96
N GLU A 66 -8.10 1.75 -13.35
CA GLU A 66 -6.76 2.12 -13.78
C GLU A 66 -5.76 2.16 -12.63
N VAL A 67 -4.54 1.70 -12.94
CA VAL A 67 -3.40 1.77 -12.02
C VAL A 67 -2.20 2.37 -12.75
N GLU A 68 -1.26 2.91 -12.00
CA GLU A 68 -0.05 3.54 -12.54
C GLU A 68 1.19 2.85 -11.98
N GLU A 69 2.15 2.57 -12.86
CA GLU A 69 3.47 2.14 -12.43
C GLU A 69 4.37 3.38 -12.31
N ILE A 70 5.12 3.48 -11.22
CA ILE A 70 6.19 4.48 -11.14
C ILE A 70 7.54 3.78 -11.04
N ASP A 71 8.50 4.25 -11.82
CA ASP A 71 9.84 3.66 -11.94
C ASP A 71 10.79 4.10 -10.82
N ILE A 72 10.35 5.00 -9.97
CA ILE A 72 11.24 5.67 -9.02
C ILE A 72 10.89 5.29 -7.59
N GLY A 73 11.86 4.67 -6.91
CA GLY A 73 11.91 4.70 -5.46
C GLY A 73 10.92 3.85 -4.69
N LEU A 74 10.30 2.83 -5.30
CA LEU A 74 9.40 1.90 -4.60
C LEU A 74 9.99 0.50 -4.38
N ALA A 75 11.23 0.25 -4.74
CA ALA A 75 11.84 -1.06 -4.49
C ALA A 75 11.99 -1.30 -2.98
N PRO A 76 12.01 -2.57 -2.53
CA PRO A 76 11.99 -2.89 -1.10
C PRO A 76 13.04 -2.19 -0.24
N ASN A 77 14.22 -1.96 -0.80
CA ASN A 77 15.34 -1.36 -0.07
C ASN A 77 15.70 0.06 -0.54
N ASP A 78 14.84 0.69 -1.31
CA ASP A 78 15.07 2.07 -1.73
C ASP A 78 14.97 3.03 -0.55
N PRO A 79 15.68 4.19 -0.60
CA PRO A 79 15.45 5.24 0.38
C PRO A 79 14.05 5.84 0.23
N THR A 80 13.45 6.28 1.32
CA THR A 80 12.09 6.81 1.31
C THR A 80 11.98 8.27 0.89
N GLU A 81 13.08 9.02 0.93
CA GLU A 81 13.09 10.47 0.66
C GLU A 81 12.52 10.85 -0.71
N PRO A 82 12.91 10.20 -1.83
CA PRO A 82 12.36 10.58 -3.14
C PRO A 82 10.83 10.45 -3.22
N VAL A 83 10.27 9.36 -2.68
CA VAL A 83 8.81 9.14 -2.68
C VAL A 83 8.13 10.11 -1.73
N LYS A 84 8.73 10.38 -0.57
CA LYS A 84 8.20 11.37 0.37
C LYS A 84 8.08 12.75 -0.30
N ASN A 85 9.11 13.16 -1.03
CA ASN A 85 9.10 14.43 -1.76
C ASN A 85 8.03 14.46 -2.86
N LEU A 86 7.87 13.34 -3.55
CA LEU A 86 6.85 13.20 -4.58
C LEU A 86 5.44 13.32 -3.97
N ILE A 87 5.20 12.68 -2.85
CA ILE A 87 3.92 12.74 -2.12
C ILE A 87 3.59 14.19 -1.74
N GLU A 88 4.56 14.97 -1.33
CA GLU A 88 4.36 16.37 -0.95
C GLU A 88 3.88 17.25 -2.11
N SER A 89 4.10 16.82 -3.35
CA SER A 89 3.63 17.52 -4.54
C SER A 89 2.18 17.21 -4.90
N TRP A 90 1.57 16.21 -4.26
CA TRP A 90 0.20 15.77 -4.56
C TRP A 90 -0.82 16.46 -3.65
N ASP A 91 -2.01 16.71 -4.18
CA ASP A 91 -3.13 17.28 -3.43
C ASP A 91 -4.41 16.42 -3.51
N GLU A 92 -4.36 15.30 -4.21
CA GLU A 92 -5.46 14.34 -4.31
C GLU A 92 -5.21 13.10 -3.46
N ASP A 93 -6.24 12.29 -3.22
CA ASP A 93 -6.09 11.04 -2.47
C ASP A 93 -5.43 9.98 -3.35
N VAL A 94 -4.37 9.38 -2.82
CA VAL A 94 -3.53 8.43 -3.56
C VAL A 94 -3.32 7.17 -2.74
N MET A 95 -3.35 6.02 -3.42
CA MET A 95 -2.97 4.74 -2.86
C MET A 95 -1.64 4.29 -3.49
N ILE A 96 -0.70 3.85 -2.67
CA ILE A 96 0.59 3.30 -3.12
C ILE A 96 0.69 1.86 -2.65
N VAL A 97 0.92 0.94 -3.59
CA VAL A 97 1.10 -0.48 -3.31
C VAL A 97 2.57 -0.86 -3.53
N GLY A 98 3.19 -1.36 -2.51
CA GLY A 98 4.61 -1.68 -2.54
C GLY A 98 4.99 -2.85 -1.64
N HIS A 99 6.21 -2.80 -1.14
CA HIS A 99 6.91 -3.90 -0.49
C HIS A 99 7.47 -3.49 0.87
N LEU A 100 7.71 -4.47 1.74
CA LEU A 100 8.51 -4.26 2.93
C LEU A 100 10.00 -4.49 2.60
N PRO A 101 10.92 -3.84 3.29
CA PRO A 101 10.70 -2.93 4.42
C PRO A 101 10.31 -1.49 4.03
N PHE A 102 10.28 -1.17 2.73
CA PHE A 102 10.06 0.19 2.23
C PHE A 102 8.76 0.81 2.79
N MET A 103 7.63 0.12 2.70
CA MET A 103 6.33 0.70 3.10
C MET A 103 6.28 1.03 4.60
N GLY A 104 6.85 0.18 5.45
CA GLY A 104 6.97 0.47 6.88
C GLY A 104 7.85 1.68 7.17
N ARG A 105 8.96 1.80 6.44
CA ARG A 105 9.86 2.95 6.54
C ARG A 105 9.20 4.23 6.06
N LEU A 106 8.38 4.15 5.02
CA LEU A 106 7.67 5.31 4.50
C LEU A 106 6.64 5.82 5.51
N VAL A 107 5.88 4.94 6.14
CA VAL A 107 4.98 5.32 7.23
C VAL A 107 5.75 6.03 8.35
N ALA A 108 6.85 5.43 8.80
CA ALA A 108 7.69 6.00 9.87
C ALA A 108 8.23 7.38 9.47
N HIS A 109 8.67 7.54 8.24
CA HIS A 109 9.23 8.81 7.75
C HIS A 109 8.15 9.90 7.71
N LEU A 110 6.97 9.59 7.21
CA LEU A 110 5.87 10.56 7.10
C LEU A 110 5.30 10.95 8.46
N VAL A 111 5.03 9.97 9.31
CA VAL A 111 4.38 10.19 10.61
C VAL A 111 5.39 10.53 11.71
N GLY A 112 6.50 9.82 11.75
CA GLY A 112 7.50 9.96 12.81
C GLY A 112 8.70 10.84 12.48
N GLY A 113 8.83 11.28 11.24
CA GLY A 113 9.91 12.16 10.80
C GLY A 113 11.23 11.46 10.47
N THR A 114 11.33 10.16 10.66
CA THR A 114 12.50 9.36 10.32
C THR A 114 12.10 7.96 9.83
N PRO A 115 12.75 7.44 8.77
CA PRO A 115 12.44 6.08 8.28
C PRO A 115 12.89 4.97 9.24
N ASP A 116 13.67 5.31 10.26
CA ASP A 116 14.22 4.34 11.20
C ASP A 116 13.31 4.08 12.41
N ALA A 117 12.24 4.85 12.57
CA ALA A 117 11.26 4.59 13.61
C ALA A 117 10.36 3.42 13.19
N ASP A 118 10.36 2.35 13.96
CA ASP A 118 9.53 1.16 13.67
C ASP A 118 8.15 1.36 14.31
N MET A 119 7.18 1.79 13.52
CA MET A 119 5.88 2.26 14.03
C MET A 119 4.73 1.33 13.74
N VAL A 120 4.75 0.59 12.62
CA VAL A 120 3.64 -0.27 12.21
C VAL A 120 4.14 -1.61 11.73
N SER A 121 3.38 -2.67 12.01
CA SER A 121 3.65 -4.00 11.50
C SER A 121 2.64 -4.35 10.42
N PHE A 122 3.14 -4.51 9.21
CA PHE A 122 2.33 -4.94 8.07
C PHE A 122 2.24 -6.47 8.03
N GLU A 123 1.11 -6.98 7.57
CA GLU A 123 1.01 -8.30 6.96
C GLU A 123 0.62 -8.12 5.49
N PRO A 124 0.86 -9.11 4.62
CA PRO A 124 0.49 -8.97 3.20
C PRO A 124 -0.96 -8.55 3.02
N GLY A 125 -1.20 -7.52 2.22
CA GLY A 125 -2.53 -6.97 1.97
C GLY A 125 -3.00 -5.92 2.96
N THR A 126 -2.19 -5.57 3.95
CA THR A 126 -2.52 -4.51 4.93
C THR A 126 -2.61 -3.14 4.25
N VAL A 127 -3.61 -2.36 4.63
CA VAL A 127 -3.79 -0.97 4.20
C VAL A 127 -3.62 -0.05 5.41
N VAL A 128 -2.74 0.93 5.27
CA VAL A 128 -2.53 1.99 6.26
C VAL A 128 -3.05 3.30 5.70
N CYS A 129 -3.92 3.98 6.42
CA CYS A 129 -4.50 5.25 6.02
C CYS A 129 -3.86 6.39 6.79
N LEU A 130 -3.23 7.30 6.08
CA LEU A 130 -2.63 8.51 6.64
C LEU A 130 -3.37 9.74 6.15
N LYS A 131 -3.49 10.74 7.02
CA LYS A 131 -4.06 12.03 6.64
C LYS A 131 -3.07 13.15 6.89
N LYS A 132 -3.02 14.09 5.95
CA LYS A 132 -2.20 15.28 6.05
C LYS A 132 -2.99 16.36 6.79
N GLY A 133 -2.39 16.88 7.85
CA GLY A 133 -2.95 17.99 8.62
C GLY A 133 -2.75 19.34 7.92
N GLU A 134 -3.41 20.37 8.45
CA GLU A 134 -3.35 21.72 7.91
C GLU A 134 -1.92 22.30 7.89
N GLU A 135 -1.10 21.89 8.85
CA GLU A 135 0.30 22.32 8.96
C GLU A 135 1.27 21.45 8.16
N GLY A 136 0.75 20.48 7.39
CA GLY A 136 1.55 19.63 6.53
C GLY A 136 2.12 18.37 7.18
N ASN A 137 1.84 18.13 8.43
CA ASN A 137 2.25 16.90 9.13
C ASN A 137 1.26 15.77 8.90
N TRP A 138 1.77 14.55 8.88
CA TRP A 138 0.97 13.35 8.65
C TRP A 138 0.61 12.66 9.96
N SER A 139 -0.60 12.11 10.02
CA SER A 139 -1.04 11.28 11.14
C SER A 139 -1.64 9.97 10.64
N LEU A 140 -1.46 8.92 11.44
CA LEU A 140 -2.09 7.63 11.20
C LEU A 140 -3.57 7.73 11.57
N HIS A 141 -4.45 7.48 10.60
CA HIS A 141 -5.89 7.57 10.80
C HIS A 141 -6.49 6.21 11.13
N TRP A 142 -6.14 5.19 10.35
CA TRP A 142 -6.50 3.80 10.62
C TRP A 142 -5.55 2.86 9.87
N MET A 143 -5.53 1.62 10.31
CA MET A 143 -4.80 0.53 9.70
C MET A 143 -5.71 -0.70 9.68
N LEU A 144 -5.78 -1.40 8.56
CA LEU A 144 -6.64 -2.57 8.40
C LEU A 144 -5.84 -3.73 7.83
N ARG A 145 -5.87 -4.84 8.56
CA ARG A 145 -5.19 -6.08 8.19
C ARG A 145 -6.22 -7.06 7.63
N PRO A 146 -5.91 -7.79 6.54
CA PRO A 146 -6.85 -8.77 5.97
C PRO A 146 -7.32 -9.82 6.97
N SER A 147 -6.45 -10.23 7.89
CA SER A 147 -6.80 -11.22 8.91
C SER A 147 -7.95 -10.79 9.83
N LEU A 148 -8.25 -9.50 9.87
CA LEU A 148 -9.36 -8.96 10.70
C LEU A 148 -10.69 -8.91 9.96
N LEU A 149 -10.70 -9.14 8.65
CA LEU A 149 -11.93 -9.06 7.85
C LEU A 149 -12.78 -10.33 7.92
N GLY A 150 -12.21 -11.40 8.39
CA GLY A 150 -12.88 -12.69 8.37
C GLY A 150 -12.95 -13.28 6.97
N GLU A 151 -13.51 -14.48 6.86
CA GLU A 151 -13.70 -15.13 5.56
C GLU A 151 -14.91 -14.51 4.84
N PRO A 152 -14.84 -14.36 3.51
CA PRO A 152 -16.01 -13.91 2.75
C PRO A 152 -17.13 -14.95 2.87
N LEU A 153 -18.31 -14.45 3.11
CA LEU A 153 -19.51 -15.29 3.18
C LEU A 153 -19.92 -15.79 1.80
#